data_11119c102ac65532951834f6d523cb73
#
_entry.id   11119c102ac65532951834f6d523cb73
#
_cell.length_a   1.000
_cell.length_b   1.000
_cell.length_c   1.000
_cell.angle_alpha   90.00
_cell.angle_beta   90.00
_cell.angle_gamma   90.00
#
_symmetry.space_group_name_H-M   'P 1'
#
loop_
_entity.id
_entity.type
_entity.pdbx_description
1 polymer ?
#
loop_
_entity_poly.entity_id
_entity_poly.type
_entity_poly.pdbx_seq_one_letter_code
_entity_poly.pdbx_strand_id
1 'polypeptide(L)'
;LKNWEERSTMQNSTIVYATLYMRAQKIIKEAQVLFFAPPMIPGYSASSDIELNMQDKTGGDLNHFFDVVNNYTAALEARPEINSAKTSFNPHFPQYQLDIDAAACKKAGISPNDILTTLQGYYGGLYASNFNSFGKMYRVMVQAEPDATKNMETLQSIKVRNGNEMAPITQFISIKKVYGPDVISRFNLYTSMKVMVAPASGYTSGQALQAIAEVAQENLPAGFGYELGGMAREEAETSGSTTGLIFILCFVFVYLLLSAQYESYILPLSVLLSVPFGLLGSFLFVGGIGALGSIPALKMILGTMSNDIYMQIALIMLMGLLAKNAILIVEFALERRRMGMSITWAAVL
;
A
#
# COMPACT_ATOMS: atom_id res chain seq x y z
N LEU A 1 -17.49 2.26 6.77
CA LEU A 1 -17.31 2.77 8.15
C LEU A 1 -18.08 4.08 8.29
N LYS A 2 -18.67 4.32 9.46
CA LYS A 2 -19.31 5.60 9.78
C LYS A 2 -18.26 6.71 9.92
N ASN A 3 -18.69 7.97 9.85
CA ASN A 3 -17.81 9.11 10.11
C ASN A 3 -17.23 9.04 11.54
N TRP A 4 -16.07 9.65 11.76
CA TRP A 4 -15.36 9.57 13.05
C TRP A 4 -16.22 10.03 14.23
N GLU A 5 -16.98 11.08 14.05
CA GLU A 5 -17.86 11.68 15.07
C GLU A 5 -19.03 10.77 15.49
N GLU A 6 -19.44 9.88 14.60
CA GLU A 6 -20.55 8.95 14.83
C GLU A 6 -20.11 7.60 15.39
N ARG A 7 -18.80 7.39 15.60
CA ARG A 7 -18.24 6.11 16.06
C ARG A 7 -18.22 6.04 17.56
N SER A 8 -18.73 4.94 18.12
CA SER A 8 -18.46 4.58 19.50
C SER A 8 -17.03 4.07 19.67
N THR A 9 -16.52 4.04 20.91
CA THR A 9 -15.19 3.53 21.26
C THR A 9 -14.94 2.09 20.75
N MET A 10 -16.00 1.28 20.65
CA MET A 10 -15.96 -0.09 20.13
C MET A 10 -15.93 -0.16 18.58
N GLN A 11 -16.11 0.95 17.91
CA GLN A 11 -16.10 1.05 16.44
C GLN A 11 -14.77 1.61 15.89
N ASN A 12 -13.70 1.51 16.67
CA ASN A 12 -12.36 1.77 16.19
C ASN A 12 -12.01 0.78 15.06
N SER A 13 -11.32 1.25 14.03
CA SER A 13 -10.92 0.45 12.86
C SER A 13 -10.21 -0.85 13.25
N THR A 14 -9.28 -0.79 14.21
CA THR A 14 -8.53 -1.95 14.69
C THR A 14 -9.43 -3.03 15.28
N ILE A 15 -10.41 -2.64 16.11
CA ILE A 15 -11.37 -3.58 16.73
C ILE A 15 -12.29 -4.18 15.67
N VAL A 16 -12.72 -3.36 14.70
CA VAL A 16 -13.57 -3.82 13.59
C VAL A 16 -12.82 -4.84 12.74
N TYR A 17 -11.55 -4.57 12.37
CA TYR A 17 -10.75 -5.53 11.60
C TYR A 17 -10.54 -6.84 12.35
N ALA A 18 -10.16 -6.80 13.63
CA ALA A 18 -9.99 -8.00 14.44
C ALA A 18 -11.29 -8.81 14.54
N THR A 19 -12.43 -8.14 14.73
CA THR A 19 -13.73 -8.79 14.80
C THR A 19 -14.13 -9.43 13.47
N LEU A 20 -13.90 -8.73 12.36
CA LEU A 20 -14.19 -9.25 11.01
C LEU A 20 -13.28 -10.45 10.70
N TYR A 21 -12.00 -10.38 11.03
CA TYR A 21 -11.06 -11.47 10.85
C TYR A 21 -11.48 -12.73 11.61
N MET A 22 -11.79 -12.59 12.90
CA MET A 22 -12.25 -13.72 13.72
C MET A 22 -13.59 -14.31 13.21
N ARG A 23 -14.52 -13.48 12.73
CA ARG A 23 -15.78 -13.95 12.14
C ARG A 23 -15.56 -14.64 10.80
N ALA A 24 -14.71 -14.08 9.95
CA ALA A 24 -14.40 -14.65 8.65
C ALA A 24 -13.77 -16.04 8.80
N GLN A 25 -12.82 -16.23 9.70
CA GLN A 25 -12.21 -17.54 9.96
C GLN A 25 -13.21 -18.61 10.46
N LYS A 26 -14.26 -18.19 11.17
CA LYS A 26 -15.31 -19.12 11.62
C LYS A 26 -16.26 -19.55 10.50
N ILE A 27 -16.59 -18.63 9.60
CA ILE A 27 -17.63 -18.83 8.57
C ILE A 27 -17.00 -19.36 7.28
N ILE A 28 -15.84 -18.83 6.88
CA ILE A 28 -15.21 -19.10 5.60
C ILE A 28 -14.03 -20.06 5.86
N LYS A 29 -14.22 -21.34 5.57
CA LYS A 29 -13.18 -22.37 5.72
C LYS A 29 -12.50 -22.72 4.40
N GLU A 30 -13.10 -22.33 3.30
CA GLU A 30 -12.68 -22.69 1.94
C GLU A 30 -11.77 -21.64 1.27
N ALA A 31 -11.59 -20.48 1.94
CA ALA A 31 -10.78 -19.40 1.41
C ALA A 31 -9.97 -18.70 2.52
N GLN A 32 -8.80 -18.20 2.16
CA GLN A 32 -8.01 -17.31 3.03
C GLN A 32 -8.53 -15.88 2.87
N VAL A 33 -9.00 -15.29 3.96
CA VAL A 33 -9.50 -13.91 3.97
C VAL A 33 -8.46 -13.01 4.64
N LEU A 34 -7.97 -12.03 3.90
CA LEU A 34 -7.00 -11.04 4.37
C LEU A 34 -7.69 -9.67 4.48
N PHE A 35 -7.43 -8.97 5.57
CA PHE A 35 -7.91 -7.61 5.80
C PHE A 35 -6.72 -6.67 5.91
N PHE A 36 -6.72 -5.62 5.12
CA PHE A 36 -5.69 -4.59 5.14
C PHE A 36 -6.29 -3.24 5.55
N ALA A 37 -5.57 -2.51 6.39
CA ALA A 37 -5.93 -1.13 6.69
C ALA A 37 -5.59 -0.22 5.49
N PRO A 38 -6.42 0.77 5.15
CA PRO A 38 -6.08 1.73 4.10
C PRO A 38 -4.84 2.53 4.50
N PRO A 39 -4.02 2.95 3.52
CA PRO A 39 -2.84 3.76 3.80
C PRO A 39 -3.25 5.15 4.30
N MET A 40 -2.44 5.77 5.14
CA MET A 40 -2.66 7.13 5.62
C MET A 40 -2.50 8.16 4.50
N ILE A 41 -1.57 7.93 3.57
CA ILE A 41 -1.35 8.79 2.40
C ILE A 41 -1.84 8.04 1.16
N PRO A 42 -2.94 8.47 0.54
CA PRO A 42 -3.46 7.85 -0.67
C PRO A 42 -2.48 7.94 -1.85
N GLY A 43 -2.38 6.88 -2.64
CA GLY A 43 -1.60 6.85 -3.88
C GLY A 43 -0.23 6.18 -3.78
N TYR A 44 0.32 5.97 -2.59
CA TYR A 44 1.62 5.31 -2.43
C TYR A 44 1.54 3.79 -2.26
N SER A 45 0.52 3.29 -1.59
CA SER A 45 0.33 1.85 -1.34
C SER A 45 -1.14 1.49 -1.31
N ALA A 46 -1.46 0.21 -1.44
CA ALA A 46 -2.81 -0.31 -1.27
C ALA A 46 -3.19 -0.50 0.21
N SER A 47 -2.21 -0.59 1.11
CA SER A 47 -2.40 -0.77 2.55
C SER A 47 -1.36 0.00 3.35
N SER A 48 -1.54 0.03 4.68
CA SER A 48 -0.58 0.61 5.62
C SER A 48 0.62 -0.29 5.89
N ASP A 49 0.62 -1.53 5.39
CA ASP A 49 1.68 -2.50 5.60
C ASP A 49 2.88 -2.20 4.71
N ILE A 50 4.04 -2.74 5.11
CA ILE A 50 5.26 -2.68 4.30
C ILE A 50 5.08 -3.59 3.08
N GLU A 51 5.17 -3.02 1.89
CA GLU A 51 5.07 -3.74 0.63
C GLU A 51 6.46 -4.21 0.19
N LEU A 52 6.62 -5.53 -0.02
CA LEU A 52 7.80 -6.14 -0.59
C LEU A 52 7.46 -6.75 -1.93
N ASN A 53 8.24 -6.43 -2.94
CA ASN A 53 8.20 -7.07 -4.25
C ASN A 53 9.34 -8.10 -4.30
N MET A 54 9.04 -9.36 -3.94
CA MET A 54 10.00 -10.45 -4.05
C MET A 54 10.27 -10.74 -5.52
N GLN A 55 11.52 -10.94 -5.89
CA GLN A 55 11.95 -11.10 -7.29
C GLN A 55 12.67 -12.41 -7.51
N ASP A 56 12.28 -13.12 -8.56
CA ASP A 56 13.07 -14.22 -9.13
C ASP A 56 13.91 -13.70 -10.31
N LYS A 57 15.22 -13.67 -10.11
CA LYS A 57 16.20 -13.25 -11.13
C LYS A 57 16.76 -14.44 -11.91
N THR A 58 16.38 -15.66 -11.53
CA THR A 58 16.83 -16.90 -12.18
C THR A 58 15.98 -17.26 -13.38
N GLY A 59 14.70 -16.82 -13.40
CA GLY A 59 13.72 -17.21 -14.42
C GLY A 59 13.31 -18.68 -14.31
N GLY A 60 13.42 -19.28 -13.11
CA GLY A 60 13.14 -20.67 -12.83
C GLY A 60 11.66 -20.99 -12.66
N ASP A 61 11.39 -22.14 -12.02
CA ASP A 61 10.03 -22.61 -11.75
C ASP A 61 9.32 -21.74 -10.73
N LEU A 62 8.06 -21.39 -11.04
CA LEU A 62 7.22 -20.54 -10.23
C LEU A 62 6.87 -21.18 -8.87
N ASN A 63 6.74 -22.51 -8.80
CA ASN A 63 6.48 -23.20 -7.55
C ASN A 63 7.69 -23.14 -6.63
N HIS A 64 8.88 -23.32 -7.17
CA HIS A 64 10.12 -23.15 -6.40
C HIS A 64 10.25 -21.72 -5.86
N PHE A 65 9.92 -20.72 -6.67
CA PHE A 65 9.92 -19.33 -6.21
C PHE A 65 8.90 -19.10 -5.10
N PHE A 66 7.71 -19.70 -5.21
CA PHE A 66 6.69 -19.62 -4.16
C PHE A 66 7.15 -20.27 -2.85
N ASP A 67 7.86 -21.39 -2.92
CA ASP A 67 8.44 -22.05 -1.73
C ASP A 67 9.51 -21.15 -1.07
N VAL A 68 10.37 -20.52 -1.86
CA VAL A 68 11.36 -19.55 -1.34
C VAL A 68 10.65 -18.39 -0.64
N VAL A 69 9.60 -17.85 -1.23
CA VAL A 69 8.82 -16.74 -0.63
C VAL A 69 8.15 -17.20 0.67
N ASN A 70 7.58 -18.40 0.72
CA ASN A 70 6.96 -18.94 1.94
C ASN A 70 7.99 -19.15 3.05
N ASN A 71 9.15 -19.68 2.74
CA ASN A 71 10.22 -19.85 3.72
C ASN A 71 10.69 -18.49 4.26
N TYR A 72 10.84 -17.51 3.40
CA TYR A 72 11.21 -16.16 3.77
C TYR A 72 10.13 -15.48 4.65
N THR A 73 8.85 -15.59 4.27
CA THR A 73 7.74 -15.04 5.08
C THR A 73 7.63 -15.72 6.45
N ALA A 74 7.85 -17.04 6.52
CA ALA A 74 7.88 -17.76 7.79
C ALA A 74 9.05 -17.31 8.69
N ALA A 75 10.23 -17.07 8.10
CA ALA A 75 11.37 -16.53 8.83
C ALA A 75 11.10 -15.10 9.33
N LEU A 76 10.41 -14.28 8.55
CA LEU A 76 9.97 -12.94 8.97
C LEU A 76 8.98 -13.01 10.15
N GLU A 77 7.99 -13.91 10.09
CA GLU A 77 7.01 -14.06 11.16
C GLU A 77 7.61 -14.60 12.48
N ALA A 78 8.80 -15.21 12.42
CA ALA A 78 9.54 -15.63 13.61
C ALA A 78 10.23 -14.45 14.34
N ARG A 79 10.33 -13.28 13.72
CA ARG A 79 10.95 -12.08 14.28
C ARG A 79 9.96 -11.33 15.18
N PRO A 80 10.39 -10.83 16.35
CA PRO A 80 9.53 -10.09 17.27
C PRO A 80 9.05 -8.73 16.70
N GLU A 81 9.78 -8.18 15.71
CA GLU A 81 9.45 -6.92 15.05
C GLU A 81 8.30 -7.04 14.07
N ILE A 82 7.97 -8.28 13.64
CA ILE A 82 6.98 -8.56 12.59
C ILE A 82 5.77 -9.25 13.22
N ASN A 83 4.59 -8.73 12.89
CA ASN A 83 3.32 -9.33 13.32
C ASN A 83 2.81 -10.37 12.32
N SER A 84 2.93 -10.08 11.04
CA SER A 84 2.55 -11.00 9.95
C SER A 84 3.26 -10.65 8.66
N ALA A 85 3.57 -11.65 7.85
CA ALA A 85 4.10 -11.51 6.50
C ALA A 85 3.31 -12.43 5.57
N LYS A 86 2.50 -11.85 4.68
CA LYS A 86 1.57 -12.63 3.84
C LYS A 86 1.70 -12.24 2.37
N THR A 87 1.62 -13.26 1.51
CA THR A 87 1.48 -13.08 0.08
C THR A 87 0.05 -13.41 -0.36
N SER A 88 -0.45 -12.66 -1.32
CA SER A 88 -1.73 -12.96 -1.98
C SER A 88 -1.56 -13.89 -3.19
N PHE A 89 -0.32 -14.21 -3.56
CA PHE A 89 -0.05 -15.11 -4.67
C PHE A 89 -0.47 -16.54 -4.32
N ASN A 90 -1.17 -17.19 -5.25
CA ASN A 90 -1.58 -18.57 -5.13
C ASN A 90 -1.22 -19.33 -6.42
N PRO A 91 -0.23 -20.25 -6.38
CA PRO A 91 0.15 -21.04 -7.55
C PRO A 91 -0.86 -22.15 -7.87
N HIS A 92 -1.78 -22.45 -6.95
CA HIS A 92 -2.76 -23.51 -7.08
C HIS A 92 -4.20 -22.98 -7.22
N PHE A 93 -4.35 -21.85 -7.92
CA PHE A 93 -5.68 -21.33 -8.19
C PHE A 93 -6.42 -22.28 -9.14
N PRO A 94 -7.65 -22.74 -8.79
CA PRO A 94 -8.39 -23.68 -9.62
C PRO A 94 -8.85 -23.04 -10.92
N GLN A 95 -8.51 -23.67 -12.03
CA GLN A 95 -8.85 -23.24 -13.37
C GLN A 95 -9.48 -24.39 -14.15
N TYR A 96 -10.22 -24.06 -15.16
CA TYR A 96 -10.76 -25.05 -16.11
C TYR A 96 -10.07 -24.85 -17.48
N GLN A 97 -9.33 -25.85 -17.87
CA GLN A 97 -8.76 -25.92 -19.20
C GLN A 97 -9.80 -26.52 -20.16
N LEU A 98 -10.07 -25.82 -21.25
CA LEU A 98 -10.95 -26.25 -22.29
C LEU A 98 -10.12 -26.68 -23.49
N ASP A 99 -10.20 -27.97 -23.82
CA ASP A 99 -9.56 -28.52 -25.00
C ASP A 99 -10.62 -28.69 -26.10
N ILE A 100 -10.41 -28.07 -27.26
CA ILE A 100 -11.36 -28.11 -28.39
C ILE A 100 -11.01 -29.31 -29.29
N ASP A 101 -11.98 -30.18 -29.55
CA ASP A 101 -11.84 -31.26 -30.53
C ASP A 101 -12.02 -30.71 -31.95
N ALA A 102 -10.87 -30.38 -32.56
CA ALA A 102 -10.86 -29.85 -33.94
C ALA A 102 -11.40 -30.86 -35.00
N ALA A 103 -11.32 -32.17 -34.73
CA ALA A 103 -11.83 -33.20 -35.62
C ALA A 103 -13.36 -33.25 -35.57
N ALA A 104 -13.95 -33.20 -34.38
CA ALA A 104 -15.41 -33.10 -34.21
C ALA A 104 -15.95 -31.79 -34.79
N CYS A 105 -15.28 -30.67 -34.58
CA CYS A 105 -15.64 -29.38 -35.19
C CYS A 105 -15.67 -29.46 -36.72
N LYS A 106 -14.63 -30.03 -37.35
CA LYS A 106 -14.54 -30.15 -38.79
C LYS A 106 -15.63 -31.04 -39.37
N LYS A 107 -15.97 -32.16 -38.70
CA LYS A 107 -17.09 -33.03 -39.10
C LYS A 107 -18.43 -32.32 -39.04
N ALA A 108 -18.65 -31.46 -38.06
CA ALA A 108 -19.88 -30.70 -37.91
C ALA A 108 -19.92 -29.40 -38.76
N GLY A 109 -18.82 -29.02 -39.41
CA GLY A 109 -18.73 -27.77 -40.16
C GLY A 109 -18.63 -26.50 -39.30
N ILE A 110 -18.25 -26.64 -38.03
CA ILE A 110 -18.10 -25.52 -37.08
C ILE A 110 -16.62 -25.12 -37.01
N SER A 111 -16.36 -23.83 -36.99
CA SER A 111 -15.02 -23.33 -36.78
C SER A 111 -14.67 -23.39 -35.28
N PRO A 112 -13.47 -23.85 -34.87
CA PRO A 112 -13.00 -23.72 -33.52
C PRO A 112 -13.05 -22.27 -32.98
N ASN A 113 -12.86 -21.29 -33.89
CA ASN A 113 -12.94 -19.86 -33.53
C ASN A 113 -14.35 -19.44 -33.10
N ASP A 114 -15.40 -20.02 -33.71
CA ASP A 114 -16.79 -19.73 -33.32
C ASP A 114 -17.08 -20.20 -31.91
N ILE A 115 -16.49 -21.33 -31.49
CA ILE A 115 -16.54 -21.84 -30.13
C ILE A 115 -15.85 -20.87 -29.17
N LEU A 116 -14.62 -20.44 -29.49
CA LEU A 116 -13.86 -19.50 -28.66
C LEU A 116 -14.57 -18.16 -28.54
N THR A 117 -15.11 -17.62 -29.62
CA THR A 117 -15.86 -16.34 -29.63
C THR A 117 -17.14 -16.45 -28.79
N THR A 118 -17.83 -17.58 -28.87
CA THR A 118 -19.02 -17.84 -28.07
C THR A 118 -18.66 -17.89 -26.58
N LEU A 119 -17.63 -18.64 -26.21
CA LEU A 119 -17.14 -18.71 -24.82
C LEU A 119 -16.63 -17.36 -24.30
N GLN A 120 -15.95 -16.59 -25.15
CA GLN A 120 -15.53 -15.24 -24.83
C GLN A 120 -16.72 -14.33 -24.51
N GLY A 121 -17.80 -14.40 -25.28
CA GLY A 121 -19.03 -13.65 -25.02
C GLY A 121 -19.69 -14.01 -23.71
N TYR A 122 -19.61 -15.29 -23.29
CA TYR A 122 -20.16 -15.72 -22.00
C TYR A 122 -19.27 -15.37 -20.80
N TYR A 123 -17.97 -15.66 -20.87
CA TYR A 123 -17.07 -15.60 -19.71
C TYR A 123 -16.12 -14.41 -19.69
N GLY A 124 -15.62 -13.99 -20.86
CA GLY A 124 -14.58 -12.95 -20.95
C GLY A 124 -15.10 -11.57 -21.35
N GLY A 125 -16.29 -11.52 -21.92
CA GLY A 125 -16.81 -10.33 -22.59
C GLY A 125 -16.21 -10.14 -24.00
N LEU A 126 -17.10 -9.88 -24.97
CA LEU A 126 -16.74 -9.61 -26.35
C LEU A 126 -16.69 -8.10 -26.58
N TYR A 127 -15.56 -7.62 -27.04
CA TYR A 127 -15.44 -6.24 -27.49
C TYR A 127 -16.16 -6.07 -28.84
N ALA A 128 -17.26 -5.32 -28.84
CA ALA A 128 -18.11 -5.15 -30.03
C ALA A 128 -17.77 -3.89 -30.83
N SER A 129 -17.63 -2.74 -30.16
CA SER A 129 -17.34 -1.46 -30.80
C SER A 129 -16.92 -0.38 -29.80
N ASN A 130 -16.69 0.83 -30.34
CA ASN A 130 -16.52 2.05 -29.53
C ASN A 130 -17.63 3.04 -29.87
N PHE A 131 -17.99 3.88 -28.90
CA PHE A 131 -18.77 5.08 -29.15
C PHE A 131 -18.17 6.29 -28.43
N ASN A 132 -18.36 7.47 -28.98
CA ASN A 132 -17.92 8.71 -28.40
C ASN A 132 -19.08 9.41 -27.72
N SER A 133 -18.90 9.80 -26.45
CA SER A 133 -19.85 10.61 -25.70
C SER A 133 -19.10 11.54 -24.74
N PHE A 134 -19.59 12.77 -24.60
CA PHE A 134 -18.97 13.80 -23.75
C PHE A 134 -17.47 14.01 -24.01
N GLY A 135 -17.02 13.91 -25.27
CA GLY A 135 -15.61 14.07 -25.61
C GLY A 135 -14.68 12.91 -25.22
N LYS A 136 -15.24 11.79 -24.77
CA LYS A 136 -14.51 10.57 -24.40
C LYS A 136 -14.96 9.39 -25.24
N MET A 137 -14.03 8.48 -25.51
CA MET A 137 -14.29 7.22 -26.19
C MET A 137 -14.62 6.14 -25.17
N TYR A 138 -15.75 5.48 -25.34
CA TYR A 138 -16.22 4.37 -24.50
C TYR A 138 -16.20 3.08 -25.30
N ARG A 139 -15.77 2.00 -24.65
CA ARG A 139 -15.80 0.65 -25.23
C ARG A 139 -17.15 0.00 -24.98
N VAL A 140 -17.70 -0.64 -26.01
CA VAL A 140 -18.90 -1.47 -25.90
C VAL A 140 -18.46 -2.91 -25.71
N MET A 141 -18.75 -3.47 -24.55
CA MET A 141 -18.49 -4.86 -24.22
C MET A 141 -19.82 -5.61 -24.14
N VAL A 142 -19.89 -6.78 -24.77
CA VAL A 142 -21.05 -7.68 -24.72
C VAL A 142 -20.65 -8.89 -23.93
N GLN A 143 -21.40 -9.18 -22.87
CA GLN A 143 -21.15 -10.30 -21.97
C GLN A 143 -22.49 -10.87 -21.51
N ALA A 144 -22.54 -12.17 -21.28
CA ALA A 144 -23.70 -12.80 -20.65
C ALA A 144 -23.91 -12.32 -19.22
N GLU A 145 -25.13 -12.36 -18.72
CA GLU A 145 -25.44 -12.01 -17.34
C GLU A 145 -24.66 -12.89 -16.36
N PRO A 146 -24.22 -12.34 -15.19
CA PRO A 146 -23.42 -13.07 -14.22
C PRO A 146 -24.03 -14.40 -13.77
N ASP A 147 -25.36 -14.51 -13.71
CA ASP A 147 -26.03 -15.75 -13.32
C ASP A 147 -25.87 -16.87 -14.34
N ALA A 148 -25.68 -16.51 -15.62
CA ALA A 148 -25.41 -17.46 -16.70
C ALA A 148 -23.95 -17.98 -16.70
N THR A 149 -23.05 -17.47 -15.86
CA THR A 149 -21.62 -17.80 -15.91
C THR A 149 -21.10 -18.49 -14.65
N LYS A 150 -21.94 -18.61 -13.61
CA LYS A 150 -21.51 -19.04 -12.27
C LYS A 150 -21.16 -20.52 -12.12
N ASN A 151 -21.77 -21.40 -12.90
CA ASN A 151 -21.70 -22.84 -12.67
C ASN A 151 -21.25 -23.61 -13.91
N MET A 152 -20.63 -24.78 -13.67
CA MET A 152 -20.28 -25.75 -14.69
C MET A 152 -21.51 -26.24 -15.50
N GLU A 153 -22.67 -26.29 -14.84
CA GLU A 153 -23.94 -26.65 -15.46
C GLU A 153 -24.34 -25.66 -16.56
N THR A 154 -24.04 -24.38 -16.36
CA THR A 154 -24.31 -23.33 -17.34
C THR A 154 -23.48 -23.52 -18.61
N LEU A 155 -22.23 -23.99 -18.48
CA LEU A 155 -21.40 -24.31 -19.63
C LEU A 155 -22.01 -25.41 -20.49
N GLN A 156 -22.69 -26.38 -19.89
CA GLN A 156 -23.40 -27.46 -20.59
C GLN A 156 -24.63 -26.96 -21.37
N SER A 157 -25.20 -25.84 -20.97
CA SER A 157 -26.35 -25.23 -21.63
C SER A 157 -25.97 -24.32 -22.81
N ILE A 158 -24.69 -23.95 -22.95
CA ILE A 158 -24.21 -23.07 -24.03
C ILE A 158 -24.32 -23.81 -25.35
N LYS A 159 -24.85 -23.12 -26.34
CA LYS A 159 -24.97 -23.64 -27.71
C LYS A 159 -24.16 -22.79 -28.69
N VAL A 160 -23.54 -23.45 -29.63
CA VAL A 160 -22.83 -22.80 -30.76
C VAL A 160 -23.61 -22.98 -32.04
N ARG A 161 -23.54 -22.01 -32.94
CA ARG A 161 -24.24 -22.07 -34.22
C ARG A 161 -23.57 -23.06 -35.16
N ASN A 162 -24.36 -23.99 -35.70
CA ASN A 162 -23.96 -24.94 -36.74
C ASN A 162 -24.84 -24.73 -37.94
N GLY A 163 -24.45 -23.87 -38.88
CA GLY A 163 -25.28 -23.48 -40.00
C GLY A 163 -26.60 -22.82 -39.55
N ASN A 164 -27.73 -23.47 -39.76
CA ASN A 164 -29.06 -23.01 -39.33
C ASN A 164 -29.49 -23.62 -37.97
N GLU A 165 -28.74 -24.52 -37.42
CA GLU A 165 -29.06 -25.20 -36.19
C GLU A 165 -28.14 -24.76 -35.03
N MET A 166 -28.51 -25.06 -33.80
CA MET A 166 -27.73 -24.81 -32.60
C MET A 166 -27.28 -26.13 -31.99
N ALA A 167 -25.98 -26.33 -31.86
CA ALA A 167 -25.41 -27.51 -31.27
C ALA A 167 -24.88 -27.23 -29.85
N PRO A 168 -25.02 -28.13 -28.85
CA PRO A 168 -24.44 -27.97 -27.55
C PRO A 168 -22.91 -27.93 -27.63
N ILE A 169 -22.28 -26.96 -26.99
CA ILE A 169 -20.82 -26.74 -27.03
C ILE A 169 -20.04 -27.94 -26.48
N THR A 170 -20.63 -28.66 -25.53
CA THR A 170 -20.05 -29.84 -24.87
C THR A 170 -19.71 -30.99 -25.83
N GLN A 171 -20.29 -31.01 -27.04
CA GLN A 171 -19.93 -31.99 -28.06
C GLN A 171 -18.56 -31.74 -28.69
N PHE A 172 -18.03 -30.53 -28.57
CA PHE A 172 -16.83 -30.06 -29.23
C PHE A 172 -15.69 -29.72 -28.29
N ILE A 173 -15.94 -29.74 -26.97
CA ILE A 173 -14.95 -29.41 -25.95
C ILE A 173 -14.84 -30.50 -24.90
N SER A 174 -13.64 -30.71 -24.40
CA SER A 174 -13.39 -31.44 -23.16
C SER A 174 -12.90 -30.47 -22.10
N ILE A 175 -13.34 -30.70 -20.85
CA ILE A 175 -13.06 -29.81 -19.73
C ILE A 175 -12.22 -30.57 -18.71
N LYS A 176 -11.08 -29.99 -18.35
CA LYS A 176 -10.21 -30.54 -17.33
C LYS A 176 -10.01 -29.50 -16.25
N LYS A 177 -10.13 -29.91 -14.98
CA LYS A 177 -9.76 -29.06 -13.86
C LYS A 177 -8.25 -29.11 -13.72
N VAL A 178 -7.62 -27.92 -13.79
CA VAL A 178 -6.18 -27.73 -13.64
C VAL A 178 -5.93 -26.71 -12.53
N TYR A 179 -4.72 -26.67 -12.03
CA TYR A 179 -4.29 -25.73 -11.04
C TYR A 179 -3.12 -24.93 -11.60
N GLY A 180 -3.15 -23.62 -11.40
CA GLY A 180 -2.11 -22.72 -11.87
C GLY A 180 -2.25 -21.36 -11.24
N PRO A 181 -1.30 -20.45 -11.46
CA PRO A 181 -1.40 -19.08 -10.94
C PRO A 181 -2.52 -18.32 -11.66
N ASP A 182 -3.27 -17.51 -10.91
CA ASP A 182 -4.26 -16.59 -11.49
C ASP A 182 -3.58 -15.45 -12.26
N VAL A 183 -2.60 -14.82 -11.64
CA VAL A 183 -1.83 -13.71 -12.22
C VAL A 183 -0.35 -13.90 -11.92
N ILE A 184 0.49 -13.72 -12.93
CA ILE A 184 1.94 -13.63 -12.81
C ILE A 184 2.33 -12.17 -12.96
N SER A 185 2.76 -11.55 -11.87
CA SER A 185 3.24 -10.18 -11.85
C SER A 185 4.73 -10.09 -12.15
N ARG A 186 5.17 -8.97 -12.69
CA ARG A 186 6.58 -8.65 -12.87
C ARG A 186 6.90 -7.29 -12.29
N PHE A 187 8.05 -7.19 -11.66
CA PHE A 187 8.59 -5.96 -11.14
C PHE A 187 10.03 -5.80 -11.65
N ASN A 188 10.33 -4.67 -12.28
CA ASN A 188 11.63 -4.45 -12.95
C ASN A 188 12.02 -5.59 -13.92
N LEU A 189 11.04 -6.10 -14.68
CA LEU A 189 11.15 -7.20 -15.64
C LEU A 189 11.35 -8.60 -15.02
N TYR A 190 11.63 -8.73 -13.74
CA TYR A 190 11.71 -10.01 -13.05
C TYR A 190 10.33 -10.51 -12.63
N THR A 191 10.13 -11.81 -12.63
CA THR A 191 8.94 -12.43 -12.04
C THR A 191 8.87 -12.05 -10.56
N SER A 192 7.73 -11.55 -10.12
CA SER A 192 7.61 -10.97 -8.79
C SER A 192 6.37 -11.48 -8.06
N MET A 193 6.53 -11.70 -6.75
CA MET A 193 5.45 -11.96 -5.82
C MET A 193 5.40 -10.87 -4.77
N LYS A 194 4.21 -10.30 -4.58
CA LYS A 194 3.99 -9.25 -3.59
C LYS A 194 3.77 -9.87 -2.22
N VAL A 195 4.52 -9.40 -1.23
CA VAL A 195 4.39 -9.75 0.19
C VAL A 195 4.06 -8.49 0.97
N MET A 196 3.04 -8.57 1.80
CA MET A 196 2.64 -7.50 2.72
C MET A 196 3.10 -7.88 4.12
N VAL A 197 3.89 -7.01 4.72
CA VAL A 197 4.49 -7.22 6.05
C VAL A 197 3.94 -6.19 7.02
N ALA A 198 3.23 -6.65 8.04
CA ALA A 198 2.71 -5.82 9.11
C ALA A 198 3.71 -5.77 10.28
N PRO A 199 4.19 -4.60 10.69
CA PRO A 199 5.03 -4.46 11.88
C PRO A 199 4.29 -4.87 13.15
N ALA A 200 5.01 -5.44 14.11
CA ALA A 200 4.45 -5.81 15.41
C ALA A 200 4.16 -4.57 16.24
N SER A 201 3.12 -4.65 17.06
CA SER A 201 2.76 -3.56 17.96
C SER A 201 3.91 -3.27 18.93
N GLY A 202 4.40 -2.04 18.90
CA GLY A 202 5.52 -1.58 19.73
C GLY A 202 6.86 -1.52 19.02
N TYR A 203 6.89 -1.88 17.76
CA TYR A 203 8.05 -1.70 16.91
C TYR A 203 7.78 -0.63 15.85
N THR A 204 8.83 0.02 15.42
CA THR A 204 8.77 1.08 14.39
C THR A 204 8.87 0.47 13.00
N SER A 205 8.39 1.20 11.97
CA SER A 205 8.58 0.79 10.57
C SER A 205 10.06 0.60 10.23
N GLY A 206 10.94 1.49 10.73
CA GLY A 206 12.39 1.37 10.53
C GLY A 206 12.99 0.10 11.13
N GLN A 207 12.55 -0.33 12.33
CA GLN A 207 12.97 -1.60 12.92
C GLN A 207 12.47 -2.80 12.13
N ALA A 208 11.24 -2.74 11.63
CA ALA A 208 10.70 -3.77 10.75
C ALA A 208 11.48 -3.85 9.43
N LEU A 209 11.83 -2.72 8.83
CA LEU A 209 12.66 -2.66 7.62
C LEU A 209 14.06 -3.25 7.84
N GLN A 210 14.66 -2.99 8.99
CA GLN A 210 15.94 -3.57 9.37
C GLN A 210 15.81 -5.09 9.52
N ALA A 211 14.79 -5.59 10.22
CA ALA A 211 14.53 -7.02 10.37
C ALA A 211 14.31 -7.71 9.00
N ILE A 212 13.59 -7.07 8.09
CA ILE A 212 13.40 -7.53 6.70
C ILE A 212 14.76 -7.69 6.00
N ALA A 213 15.65 -6.72 6.12
CA ALA A 213 16.96 -6.75 5.49
C ALA A 213 17.87 -7.85 6.10
N GLU A 214 17.87 -8.01 7.42
CA GLU A 214 18.62 -9.07 8.12
C GLU A 214 18.17 -10.46 7.69
N VAL A 215 16.85 -10.73 7.74
CA VAL A 215 16.27 -12.01 7.34
C VAL A 215 16.53 -12.29 5.86
N ALA A 216 16.54 -11.26 5.01
CA ALA A 216 16.84 -11.43 3.59
C ALA A 216 18.28 -11.87 3.35
N GLN A 217 19.25 -11.33 4.09
CA GLN A 217 20.65 -11.75 4.00
C GLN A 217 20.87 -13.18 4.45
N GLU A 218 20.11 -13.64 5.43
CA GLU A 218 20.26 -14.98 6.01
C GLU A 218 19.50 -16.06 5.24
N ASN A 219 18.32 -15.75 4.70
CA ASN A 219 17.36 -16.75 4.21
C ASN A 219 17.08 -16.69 2.71
N LEU A 220 17.47 -15.63 1.98
CA LEU A 220 17.25 -15.61 0.53
C LEU A 220 18.40 -16.29 -0.21
N PRO A 221 18.09 -17.34 -1.02
CA PRO A 221 19.09 -17.98 -1.87
C PRO A 221 19.62 -17.05 -2.96
N ALA A 222 20.81 -17.36 -3.47
CA ALA A 222 21.37 -16.63 -4.61
C ALA A 222 20.42 -16.66 -5.82
N GLY A 223 20.23 -15.51 -6.46
CA GLY A 223 19.30 -15.35 -7.59
C GLY A 223 17.89 -14.90 -7.19
N PHE A 224 17.57 -14.85 -5.90
CA PHE A 224 16.35 -14.24 -5.39
C PHE A 224 16.67 -12.94 -4.66
N GLY A 225 15.72 -12.02 -4.72
CA GLY A 225 15.86 -10.72 -4.06
C GLY A 225 14.52 -10.12 -3.72
N TYR A 226 14.55 -8.95 -3.11
CA TYR A 226 13.34 -8.17 -2.86
C TYR A 226 13.60 -6.69 -3.15
N GLU A 227 12.55 -5.97 -3.44
CA GLU A 227 12.54 -4.51 -3.47
C GLU A 227 11.36 -3.98 -2.67
N LEU A 228 11.61 -2.89 -1.96
CA LEU A 228 10.57 -2.19 -1.24
C LEU A 228 9.63 -1.48 -2.21
N GLY A 229 8.33 -1.54 -1.93
CA GLY A 229 7.30 -0.84 -2.67
C GLY A 229 6.64 0.25 -1.83
N GLY A 230 5.87 1.09 -2.50
CA GLY A 230 5.04 2.10 -1.85
C GLY A 230 5.79 3.02 -0.90
N MET A 231 5.18 3.28 0.25
CA MET A 231 5.71 4.19 1.27
C MET A 231 7.00 3.68 1.93
N ALA A 232 7.15 2.36 2.05
CA ALA A 232 8.35 1.75 2.64
C ALA A 232 9.62 2.05 1.85
N ARG A 233 9.50 2.16 0.52
CA ARG A 233 10.61 2.58 -0.35
C ARG A 233 11.02 4.02 -0.05
N GLU A 234 10.07 4.94 0.02
CA GLU A 234 10.32 6.34 0.34
C GLU A 234 10.96 6.49 1.73
N GLU A 235 10.50 5.71 2.70
CA GLU A 235 11.05 5.71 4.05
C GLU A 235 12.49 5.20 4.07
N ALA A 236 12.80 4.12 3.36
CA ALA A 236 14.14 3.57 3.27
C ALA A 236 15.12 4.53 2.55
N GLU A 237 14.69 5.15 1.47
CA GLU A 237 15.49 6.12 0.71
C GLU A 237 15.72 7.42 1.51
N THR A 238 14.75 7.82 2.34
CA THR A 238 14.79 9.05 3.14
C THR A 238 15.54 8.87 4.47
N SER A 239 15.67 7.64 4.97
CA SER A 239 16.35 7.33 6.25
C SER A 239 17.84 7.66 6.27
N GLY A 240 18.43 8.08 5.14
CA GLY A 240 19.84 8.43 5.01
C GLY A 240 20.17 9.89 5.30
N SER A 241 21.36 10.32 4.89
CA SER A 241 21.89 11.69 5.02
C SER A 241 21.03 12.77 4.33
N THR A 242 20.13 12.39 3.43
CA THR A 242 19.28 13.28 2.63
C THR A 242 18.33 14.09 3.50
N THR A 243 17.76 13.51 4.54
CA THR A 243 16.85 14.20 5.46
C THR A 243 17.52 15.38 6.16
N GLY A 244 18.75 15.21 6.64
CA GLY A 244 19.52 16.28 7.26
C GLY A 244 19.79 17.44 6.28
N LEU A 245 20.13 17.11 5.04
CA LEU A 245 20.33 18.12 3.99
C LEU A 245 19.05 18.92 3.70
N ILE A 246 17.90 18.24 3.61
CA ILE A 246 16.61 18.89 3.38
C ILE A 246 16.28 19.87 4.52
N PHE A 247 16.50 19.47 5.78
CA PHE A 247 16.28 20.35 6.93
C PHE A 247 17.20 21.58 6.89
N ILE A 248 18.47 21.41 6.58
CA ILE A 248 19.43 22.52 6.45
C ILE A 248 18.99 23.46 5.32
N LEU A 249 18.62 22.92 4.16
CA LEU A 249 18.16 23.71 3.00
C LEU A 249 16.89 24.50 3.34
N CYS A 250 15.93 23.85 4.02
CA CYS A 250 14.69 24.49 4.48
C CYS A 250 14.99 25.64 5.45
N PHE A 251 15.92 25.43 6.39
CA PHE A 251 16.32 26.43 7.35
C PHE A 251 16.98 27.65 6.68
N VAL A 252 17.90 27.41 5.73
CA VAL A 252 18.55 28.46 4.94
C VAL A 252 17.53 29.24 4.10
N PHE A 253 16.59 28.54 3.47
CA PHE A 253 15.56 29.17 2.65
C PHE A 253 14.65 30.08 3.50
N VAL A 254 14.20 29.61 4.65
CA VAL A 254 13.39 30.39 5.58
C VAL A 254 14.18 31.62 6.08
N TYR A 255 15.48 31.45 6.41
CA TYR A 255 16.33 32.58 6.80
C TYR A 255 16.44 33.64 5.71
N LEU A 256 16.71 33.25 4.46
CA LEU A 256 16.84 34.18 3.35
C LEU A 256 15.53 34.91 3.05
N LEU A 257 14.41 34.18 3.10
CA LEU A 257 13.08 34.76 2.90
C LEU A 257 12.75 35.80 3.98
N LEU A 258 12.99 35.47 5.24
CA LEU A 258 12.80 36.41 6.35
C LEU A 258 13.76 37.59 6.28
N SER A 259 15.01 37.38 5.86
CA SER A 259 16.00 38.48 5.68
C SER A 259 15.55 39.46 4.60
N ALA A 260 14.98 38.94 3.52
CA ALA A 260 14.41 39.79 2.47
C ALA A 260 13.17 40.56 2.96
N GLN A 261 12.32 39.93 3.77
CA GLN A 261 11.09 40.54 4.28
C GLN A 261 11.34 41.61 5.34
N TYR A 262 12.34 41.40 6.22
CA TYR A 262 12.69 42.34 7.29
C TYR A 262 13.75 43.38 6.88
N GLU A 263 14.30 43.28 5.66
CA GLU A 263 15.43 44.12 5.22
C GLU A 263 16.59 44.11 6.25
N SER A 264 16.76 43.03 6.94
CA SER A 264 17.74 42.87 8.05
C SER A 264 18.28 41.46 8.13
N TYR A 265 19.53 41.29 8.43
CA TYR A 265 20.15 39.97 8.66
C TYR A 265 20.09 39.51 10.12
N ILE A 266 19.82 40.39 11.08
CA ILE A 266 19.84 40.11 12.52
C ILE A 266 18.45 39.69 13.02
N LEU A 267 17.39 40.37 12.58
CA LEU A 267 16.04 40.09 13.04
C LEU A 267 15.56 38.66 12.72
N PRO A 268 15.84 38.08 11.55
CA PRO A 268 15.50 36.70 11.26
C PRO A 268 16.13 35.67 12.18
N LEU A 269 17.31 35.94 12.73
CA LEU A 269 17.97 35.05 13.67
C LEU A 269 17.16 34.89 14.98
N SER A 270 16.51 35.94 15.45
CA SER A 270 15.63 35.87 16.63
C SER A 270 14.41 34.99 16.38
N VAL A 271 13.84 35.06 15.19
CA VAL A 271 12.74 34.19 14.78
C VAL A 271 13.21 32.74 14.67
N LEU A 272 14.32 32.50 14.04
CA LEU A 272 14.89 31.16 13.85
C LEU A 272 15.32 30.46 15.15
N LEU A 273 15.71 31.24 16.18
CA LEU A 273 16.03 30.70 17.50
C LEU A 273 14.82 29.99 18.16
N SER A 274 13.59 30.28 17.75
CA SER A 274 12.40 29.59 18.24
C SER A 274 12.28 28.15 17.71
N VAL A 275 12.83 27.87 16.51
CA VAL A 275 12.69 26.56 15.83
C VAL A 275 13.37 25.44 16.62
N PRO A 276 14.63 25.54 17.11
CA PRO A 276 15.24 24.51 17.93
C PRO A 276 14.44 24.13 19.17
N PHE A 277 13.77 25.08 19.82
CA PHE A 277 12.93 24.80 20.99
C PHE A 277 11.70 23.98 20.61
N GLY A 278 11.08 24.27 19.48
CA GLY A 278 9.95 23.49 18.98
C GLY A 278 10.34 22.08 18.55
N LEU A 279 11.47 21.94 17.88
CA LEU A 279 12.03 20.64 17.52
C LEU A 279 12.36 19.82 18.79
N LEU A 280 13.04 20.43 19.75
CA LEU A 280 13.35 19.80 21.02
C LEU A 280 12.07 19.32 21.74
N GLY A 281 11.05 20.19 21.81
CA GLY A 281 9.75 19.84 22.40
C GLY A 281 9.09 18.67 21.70
N SER A 282 9.13 18.62 20.37
CA SER A 282 8.57 17.52 19.59
C SER A 282 9.31 16.20 19.84
N PHE A 283 10.65 16.21 19.85
CA PHE A 283 11.44 15.01 20.14
C PHE A 283 11.31 14.55 21.59
N LEU A 284 11.23 15.47 22.54
CA LEU A 284 10.97 15.15 23.96
C LEU A 284 9.59 14.51 24.12
N PHE A 285 8.58 15.01 23.41
CA PHE A 285 7.25 14.46 23.47
C PHE A 285 7.19 13.05 22.86
N VAL A 286 7.75 12.86 21.65
CA VAL A 286 7.82 11.55 21.00
C VAL A 286 8.65 10.55 21.81
N GLY A 287 9.82 10.97 22.30
CA GLY A 287 10.66 10.14 23.17
C GLY A 287 10.02 9.83 24.51
N GLY A 288 9.30 10.79 25.10
CA GLY A 288 8.54 10.60 26.33
C GLY A 288 7.39 9.60 26.16
N ILE A 289 6.63 9.69 25.08
CA ILE A 289 5.60 8.68 24.76
C ILE A 289 6.24 7.32 24.48
N GLY A 290 7.35 7.27 23.77
CA GLY A 290 8.10 6.04 23.54
C GLY A 290 8.56 5.38 24.85
N ALA A 291 9.05 6.16 25.79
CA ALA A 291 9.44 5.68 27.12
C ALA A 291 8.23 5.22 27.97
N LEU A 292 7.11 5.95 27.91
CA LEU A 292 5.85 5.58 28.58
C LEU A 292 5.19 4.38 27.92
N GLY A 293 5.45 4.13 26.64
CA GLY A 293 5.00 2.95 25.89
C GLY A 293 5.59 1.62 26.40
N SER A 294 6.59 1.66 27.28
CA SER A 294 7.04 0.47 28.02
C SER A 294 6.00 -0.02 29.05
N ILE A 295 5.00 0.81 29.40
CA ILE A 295 3.89 0.45 30.29
C ILE A 295 2.73 -0.09 29.43
N PRO A 296 2.35 -1.40 29.56
CA PRO A 296 1.38 -2.04 28.66
C PRO A 296 0.02 -1.33 28.60
N ALA A 297 -0.46 -0.76 29.69
CA ALA A 297 -1.75 -0.05 29.73
C ALA A 297 -1.71 1.27 28.94
N LEU A 298 -0.60 2.01 28.98
CA LEU A 298 -0.43 3.26 28.24
C LEU A 298 -0.15 3.01 26.75
N LYS A 299 0.56 1.95 26.42
CA LYS A 299 0.84 1.52 25.04
C LYS A 299 -0.44 1.31 24.23
N MET A 300 -1.49 0.78 24.88
CA MET A 300 -2.79 0.56 24.22
C MET A 300 -3.52 1.86 23.89
N ILE A 301 -3.27 2.93 24.65
CA ILE A 301 -3.96 4.23 24.52
C ILE A 301 -3.16 5.18 23.61
N LEU A 302 -1.85 5.28 23.81
CA LEU A 302 -0.98 6.26 23.16
C LEU A 302 -0.34 5.74 21.88
N GLY A 303 -0.33 4.41 21.67
CA GLY A 303 0.40 3.78 20.57
C GLY A 303 1.93 3.91 20.74
N THR A 304 2.65 3.61 19.66
CA THR A 304 4.10 3.85 19.56
C THR A 304 4.34 5.01 18.61
N MET A 305 5.01 6.04 19.10
CA MET A 305 5.47 7.14 18.27
C MET A 305 6.96 6.99 17.98
N SER A 306 7.35 7.17 16.74
CA SER A 306 8.73 7.06 16.29
C SER A 306 9.04 8.16 15.29
N ASN A 307 10.32 8.35 15.00
CA ASN A 307 10.75 9.24 13.93
C ASN A 307 10.58 8.54 12.56
N ASP A 308 9.36 8.50 12.09
CA ASP A 308 8.96 8.02 10.78
C ASP A 308 8.79 9.18 9.79
N ILE A 309 8.43 8.86 8.55
CA ILE A 309 8.22 9.87 7.51
C ILE A 309 7.10 10.87 7.88
N TYR A 310 6.10 10.43 8.63
CA TYR A 310 5.00 11.30 9.09
C TYR A 310 5.50 12.33 10.09
N MET A 311 6.36 11.90 11.04
CA MET A 311 7.00 12.80 11.98
C MET A 311 7.88 13.82 11.27
N GLN A 312 8.65 13.40 10.25
CA GLN A 312 9.51 14.30 9.46
C GLN A 312 8.69 15.36 8.71
N ILE A 313 7.58 14.98 8.08
CA ILE A 313 6.65 15.92 7.44
C ILE A 313 6.04 16.87 8.48
N ALA A 314 5.63 16.36 9.63
CA ALA A 314 5.07 17.17 10.72
C ALA A 314 6.09 18.18 11.26
N LEU A 315 7.37 17.81 11.38
CA LEU A 315 8.46 18.71 11.80
C LEU A 315 8.65 19.86 10.81
N ILE A 316 8.61 19.60 9.49
CA ILE A 316 8.70 20.65 8.47
C ILE A 316 7.52 21.62 8.59
N MET A 317 6.32 21.09 8.77
CA MET A 317 5.13 21.93 8.96
C MET A 317 5.19 22.73 10.27
N LEU A 318 5.71 22.13 11.34
CA LEU A 318 5.92 22.78 12.64
C LEU A 318 6.88 23.97 12.53
N MET A 319 7.94 23.87 11.73
CA MET A 319 8.87 24.97 11.48
C MET A 319 8.15 26.20 10.92
N GLY A 320 7.23 26.00 9.96
CA GLY A 320 6.40 27.08 9.43
C GLY A 320 5.47 27.74 10.46
N LEU A 321 4.84 26.91 11.31
CA LEU A 321 3.95 27.40 12.37
C LEU A 321 4.72 28.18 13.45
N LEU A 322 5.88 27.69 13.86
CA LEU A 322 6.74 28.36 14.84
C LEU A 322 7.28 29.68 14.31
N ALA A 323 7.75 29.69 13.06
CA ALA A 323 8.20 30.91 12.41
C ALA A 323 7.09 31.97 12.38
N LYS A 324 5.84 31.61 12.03
CA LYS A 324 4.70 32.51 12.04
C LYS A 324 4.47 33.14 13.42
N ASN A 325 4.45 32.36 14.48
CA ASN A 325 4.24 32.85 15.83
C ASN A 325 5.41 33.75 16.27
N ALA A 326 6.64 33.35 15.99
CA ALA A 326 7.83 34.13 16.33
C ALA A 326 7.88 35.47 15.55
N ILE A 327 7.46 35.47 14.29
CA ILE A 327 7.32 36.70 13.48
C ILE A 327 6.41 37.70 14.18
N LEU A 328 5.22 37.25 14.60
CA LEU A 328 4.24 38.13 15.28
C LEU A 328 4.83 38.70 16.57
N ILE A 329 5.49 37.89 17.38
CA ILE A 329 6.12 38.35 18.65
C ILE A 329 7.20 39.38 18.37
N VAL A 330 8.08 39.15 17.39
CA VAL A 330 9.15 40.06 17.01
C VAL A 330 8.60 41.37 16.47
N GLU A 331 7.54 41.33 15.64
CA GLU A 331 6.90 42.51 15.06
C GLU A 331 6.27 43.38 16.14
N PHE A 332 5.50 42.79 17.06
CA PHE A 332 4.94 43.53 18.20
C PHE A 332 6.03 44.10 19.10
N ALA A 333 7.08 43.38 19.39
CA ALA A 333 8.20 43.87 20.19
C ALA A 333 8.91 45.04 19.49
N LEU A 334 9.07 44.98 18.16
CA LEU A 334 9.69 46.03 17.37
C LEU A 334 8.84 47.33 17.37
N GLU A 335 7.53 47.20 17.20
CA GLU A 335 6.59 48.31 17.26
C GLU A 335 6.63 49.02 18.61
N ARG A 336 6.57 48.27 19.71
CA ARG A 336 6.68 48.81 21.07
C ARG A 336 8.02 49.47 21.33
N ARG A 337 9.10 48.92 20.81
CA ARG A 337 10.44 49.49 20.86
C ARG A 337 10.48 50.84 20.16
N ARG A 338 9.85 50.97 18.99
CA ARG A 338 9.73 52.23 18.24
C ARG A 338 8.91 53.29 18.99
N MET A 339 7.96 52.86 19.85
CA MET A 339 7.21 53.73 20.75
C MET A 339 8.01 54.18 21.98
N GLY A 340 9.29 53.78 22.12
CA GLY A 340 10.19 54.25 23.19
C GLY A 340 10.29 53.32 24.39
N MET A 341 9.70 52.12 24.39
CA MET A 341 9.84 51.14 25.46
C MET A 341 11.27 50.55 25.57
N SER A 342 11.70 50.16 26.73
CA SER A 342 12.96 49.42 26.90
C SER A 342 12.87 48.05 26.24
N ILE A 343 14.03 47.50 25.84
CA ILE A 343 14.09 46.22 25.09
C ILE A 343 13.41 45.08 25.88
N THR A 344 13.69 44.99 27.17
CA THR A 344 13.11 43.96 28.04
C THR A 344 11.59 44.06 28.16
N TRP A 345 11.07 45.26 28.37
CA TRP A 345 9.63 45.46 28.49
C TRP A 345 8.90 45.30 27.13
N ALA A 346 9.50 45.70 26.04
CA ALA A 346 8.94 45.51 24.71
C ALA A 346 8.83 44.04 24.29
N ALA A 347 9.71 43.18 24.85
CA ALA A 347 9.68 41.74 24.56
C ALA A 347 8.75 40.93 25.47
N VAL A 348 8.43 41.45 26.69
CA VAL A 348 7.64 40.71 27.68
C VAL A 348 6.17 41.08 27.66
N LEU A 349 5.84 42.34 27.35
CA LEU A 349 4.46 42.82 27.21
C LEU A 349 3.89 42.62 25.82
#